data_b6458f737845a1b5352793430e1563ca
#
_entry.id   b6458f737845a1b5352793430e1563ca
#
_cell.length_a   1.000
_cell.length_b   1.000
_cell.length_c   1.000
_cell.angle_alpha   90.00
_cell.angle_beta   90.00
_cell.angle_gamma   90.00
#
_symmetry.space_group_name_H-M   'P 1'
#
loop_
_entity.id
_entity.type
_entity.pdbx_description
1 polymer ?
#
loop_
_entity_poly.entity_id
_entity_poly.type
_entity_poly.pdbx_seq_one_letter_code
_entity_poly.pdbx_strand_id
1 'polypeptide(L)'
;MSDRENLLNNLKIDRSTPPVVDGSPSNKLYLLGAAIVLVSFFWWLFLSEDELKEVTTFTVKSLQMSDSSATSILDASGYVVARRRATVSSKVTGKVMKVFIEEGMYVEEGQLLAQLDDSTMQADLNYSQSQLDEARRIFNRTGELAKEELASQASLDAARAAMEGLEALNAVRKQVVKDMQILAPFSGVVVYKAAQPGEMISPVSAGGGFTNT
;
A
#
# COMPACT_ATOMS: atom_id res chain seq x y z
N MET A 1 22.27 -85.84 -4.04
CA MET A 1 22.65 -84.94 -2.94
C MET A 1 23.98 -84.23 -3.24
N SER A 2 24.23 -83.90 -4.54
CA SER A 2 25.54 -83.34 -5.01
C SER A 2 25.45 -82.01 -5.76
N ASP A 3 24.25 -81.46 -5.96
CA ASP A 3 24.14 -80.24 -6.78
C ASP A 3 24.10 -78.95 -5.94
N ARG A 4 23.93 -79.06 -4.62
CA ARG A 4 23.93 -77.87 -3.74
C ARG A 4 25.31 -77.38 -3.29
N GLU A 5 26.30 -78.26 -3.30
CA GLU A 5 27.67 -77.91 -2.92
C GLU A 5 28.41 -77.20 -4.07
N ASN A 6 28.07 -77.47 -5.32
CA ASN A 6 28.68 -76.84 -6.45
C ASN A 6 28.19 -75.39 -6.70
N LEU A 7 27.01 -75.08 -6.21
CA LEU A 7 26.51 -73.67 -6.29
C LEU A 7 27.08 -72.74 -5.23
N LEU A 8 27.52 -73.26 -4.09
CA LEU A 8 28.17 -72.48 -3.04
C LEU A 8 29.65 -72.16 -3.33
N ASN A 9 30.32 -72.95 -4.11
CA ASN A 9 31.70 -72.66 -4.52
C ASN A 9 31.86 -71.59 -5.59
N ASN A 10 30.83 -71.31 -6.35
CA ASN A 10 30.81 -70.22 -7.34
C ASN A 10 30.57 -68.83 -6.73
N LEU A 11 30.26 -68.75 -5.43
CA LEU A 11 30.01 -67.48 -4.70
C LEU A 11 31.17 -67.05 -3.86
N LYS A 12 32.29 -67.76 -3.90
CA LYS A 12 33.49 -67.37 -3.15
C LYS A 12 34.29 -66.31 -3.92
N ILE A 13 34.05 -65.07 -3.64
CA ILE A 13 34.79 -63.92 -4.16
C ILE A 13 36.21 -64.00 -3.50
N ASP A 14 37.16 -64.32 -4.33
CA ASP A 14 38.57 -64.29 -3.97
C ASP A 14 39.05 -62.82 -3.88
N ARG A 15 39.35 -62.37 -2.64
CA ARG A 15 39.78 -61.01 -2.33
C ARG A 15 41.32 -60.89 -2.23
N SER A 16 42.06 -61.71 -2.87
CA SER A 16 43.53 -61.77 -2.69
C SER A 16 44.39 -61.27 -3.85
N THR A 17 43.91 -60.33 -4.65
CA THR A 17 44.81 -59.60 -5.55
C THR A 17 44.54 -58.12 -5.51
N PRO A 18 45.42 -57.28 -4.97
CA PRO A 18 45.35 -55.86 -5.16
C PRO A 18 45.65 -55.53 -6.64
N PRO A 19 44.88 -54.66 -7.29
CA PRO A 19 45.29 -54.22 -8.65
C PRO A 19 46.52 -53.35 -8.50
N VAL A 20 47.57 -53.74 -9.22
CA VAL A 20 48.71 -52.90 -9.49
C VAL A 20 48.22 -51.79 -10.42
N VAL A 21 48.15 -50.59 -9.95
CA VAL A 21 47.92 -49.39 -10.77
C VAL A 21 49.30 -48.81 -11.06
N ASP A 22 49.84 -49.18 -12.19
CA ASP A 22 50.87 -48.41 -12.89
C ASP A 22 50.22 -47.20 -13.54
N GLY A 23 50.73 -46.02 -13.26
CA GLY A 23 50.38 -44.83 -13.96
C GLY A 23 50.19 -43.61 -13.08
N SER A 24 51.27 -43.07 -12.60
CA SER A 24 51.33 -41.74 -12.03
C SER A 24 51.03 -40.67 -13.10
N PRO A 25 49.88 -40.03 -13.08
CA PRO A 25 49.79 -38.69 -13.64
C PRO A 25 50.18 -37.71 -12.51
N SER A 26 51.09 -36.87 -12.85
CA SER A 26 51.75 -35.88 -12.01
C SER A 26 50.78 -35.16 -11.05
N ASN A 27 50.77 -35.57 -9.79
CA ASN A 27 50.11 -34.87 -8.70
C ASN A 27 50.52 -33.38 -8.58
N LYS A 28 51.58 -33.01 -9.30
CA LYS A 28 52.04 -31.62 -9.39
C LYS A 28 51.03 -30.68 -10.09
N LEU A 29 50.25 -31.20 -11.06
CA LEU A 29 49.24 -30.38 -11.76
C LEU A 29 48.04 -30.12 -10.86
N TYR A 30 47.59 -31.11 -10.08
CA TYR A 30 46.52 -30.95 -9.07
C TYR A 30 46.94 -30.07 -7.90
N LEU A 31 48.19 -30.19 -7.45
CA LEU A 31 48.75 -29.32 -6.42
C LEU A 31 48.84 -27.86 -6.88
N LEU A 32 49.18 -27.63 -8.17
CA LEU A 32 49.25 -26.31 -8.75
C LEU A 32 47.82 -25.69 -8.91
N GLY A 33 46.83 -26.48 -9.31
CA GLY A 33 45.41 -26.09 -9.37
C GLY A 33 44.84 -25.78 -8.00
N ALA A 34 45.14 -26.63 -7.00
CA ALA A 34 44.71 -26.40 -5.60
C ALA A 34 45.38 -25.14 -5.01
N ALA A 35 46.65 -24.88 -5.32
CA ALA A 35 47.33 -23.67 -4.87
C ALA A 35 46.72 -22.40 -5.48
N ILE A 36 46.30 -22.41 -6.76
CA ILE A 36 45.63 -21.26 -7.41
C ILE A 36 44.27 -21.01 -6.79
N VAL A 37 43.49 -22.05 -6.51
CA VAL A 37 42.17 -21.94 -5.84
C VAL A 37 42.34 -21.41 -4.42
N LEU A 38 43.30 -21.83 -3.65
CA LEU A 38 43.58 -21.34 -2.33
C LEU A 38 44.03 -19.86 -2.34
N VAL A 39 44.88 -19.47 -3.28
CA VAL A 39 45.33 -18.09 -3.45
C VAL A 39 44.15 -17.18 -3.87
N SER A 40 43.30 -17.66 -4.78
CA SER A 40 42.08 -16.94 -5.22
C SER A 40 41.07 -16.80 -4.07
N PHE A 41 40.90 -17.86 -3.27
CA PHE A 41 40.03 -17.85 -2.08
C PHE A 41 40.55 -16.90 -1.00
N PHE A 42 41.89 -16.93 -0.76
CA PHE A 42 42.53 -16.03 0.17
C PHE A 42 42.48 -14.56 -0.29
N TRP A 43 42.63 -14.33 -1.60
CA TRP A 43 42.47 -12.99 -2.17
C TRP A 43 41.03 -12.48 -2.04
N TRP A 44 40.04 -13.35 -2.29
CA TRP A 44 38.63 -12.98 -2.11
C TRP A 44 38.29 -12.66 -0.65
N LEU A 45 38.84 -13.40 0.30
CA LEU A 45 38.72 -13.12 1.75
C LEU A 45 39.38 -11.79 2.17
N PHE A 46 40.50 -11.44 1.49
CA PHE A 46 41.23 -10.20 1.83
C PHE A 46 40.67 -8.96 1.14
N LEU A 47 39.92 -9.13 0.01
CA LEU A 47 39.24 -8.03 -0.67
C LEU A 47 37.79 -7.85 -0.18
N SER A 48 37.28 -8.70 0.67
CA SER A 48 36.04 -8.47 1.41
C SER A 48 36.35 -7.53 2.58
N GLU A 49 36.81 -6.33 2.27
CA GLU A 49 36.72 -5.23 3.23
C GLU A 49 35.23 -4.94 3.37
N ASP A 50 34.64 -5.44 4.47
CA ASP A 50 33.39 -4.89 4.98
C ASP A 50 33.60 -3.39 5.09
N GLU A 51 32.91 -2.62 4.25
CA GLU A 51 32.76 -1.18 4.46
C GLU A 51 32.10 -1.02 5.84
N LEU A 52 32.94 -0.94 6.86
CA LEU A 52 32.53 -0.46 8.17
C LEU A 52 32.01 0.95 7.94
N LYS A 53 30.69 1.05 7.89
CA LYS A 53 29.96 2.32 7.84
C LYS A 53 30.51 3.14 8.99
N GLU A 54 31.35 4.11 8.66
CA GLU A 54 31.92 5.06 9.63
C GLU A 54 30.77 5.78 10.29
N VAL A 55 30.37 5.27 11.45
CA VAL A 55 29.46 6.01 12.31
C VAL A 55 30.28 7.13 12.91
N THR A 56 30.13 8.33 12.33
CA THR A 56 30.64 9.56 12.92
C THR A 56 29.98 9.75 14.28
N THR A 57 30.61 9.18 15.31
CA THR A 57 30.26 9.51 16.68
C THR A 57 30.81 10.90 16.98
N PHE A 58 29.92 11.86 17.03
CA PHE A 58 30.25 13.14 17.65
C PHE A 58 30.44 12.89 19.13
N THR A 59 31.70 12.83 19.56
CA THR A 59 32.02 12.96 20.98
C THR A 59 31.55 14.36 21.38
N VAL A 60 30.43 14.43 22.07
CA VAL A 60 30.02 15.64 22.79
C VAL A 60 31.10 15.90 23.82
N LYS A 61 32.06 16.81 23.45
CA LYS A 61 33.00 17.33 24.39
C LYS A 61 32.18 18.10 25.43
N SER A 62 32.04 17.53 26.61
CA SER A 62 31.44 18.27 27.71
C SER A 62 32.26 19.56 27.84
N LEU A 63 31.65 20.68 27.50
CA LEU A 63 32.17 21.99 27.89
C LEU A 63 32.21 21.94 29.42
N GLN A 64 33.40 21.68 29.97
CA GLN A 64 33.65 22.00 31.35
C GLN A 64 33.54 23.55 31.43
N MET A 65 32.32 24.00 31.60
CA MET A 65 32.09 25.35 32.10
C MET A 65 32.66 25.36 33.49
N SER A 66 33.79 26.03 33.60
CA SER A 66 34.37 26.41 34.87
C SER A 66 33.28 27.04 35.73
N ASP A 67 33.00 26.36 36.80
CA ASP A 67 32.56 26.86 38.08
C ASP A 67 31.61 28.09 38.05
N SER A 68 30.46 27.89 37.44
CA SER A 68 29.26 28.56 37.91
C SER A 68 28.25 27.44 38.05
N SER A 69 27.88 27.16 39.28
CA SER A 69 26.82 26.26 39.68
C SER A 69 25.48 26.76 39.11
N ALA A 70 25.33 26.60 37.78
CA ALA A 70 24.02 26.60 37.16
C ALA A 70 23.38 25.29 37.54
N THR A 71 22.87 25.26 38.77
CA THR A 71 21.92 24.25 39.20
C THR A 71 20.85 24.27 38.12
N SER A 72 20.71 23.18 37.34
CA SER A 72 19.58 22.99 36.45
C SER A 72 18.33 23.12 37.33
N ILE A 73 17.71 24.31 37.27
CA ILE A 73 16.55 24.64 38.10
C ILE A 73 15.29 23.95 37.60
N LEU A 74 15.36 23.38 36.40
CA LEU A 74 14.19 22.74 35.79
C LEU A 74 14.58 21.41 35.13
N ASP A 75 14.10 20.35 35.72
CA ASP A 75 14.05 19.05 35.07
C ASP A 75 12.61 18.79 34.65
N ALA A 76 12.36 18.76 33.33
CA ALA A 76 11.02 18.62 32.79
C ALA A 76 10.96 17.32 31.99
N SER A 77 10.07 16.44 32.40
CA SER A 77 9.70 15.26 31.63
C SER A 77 8.39 15.51 30.87
N GLY A 78 8.30 15.01 29.65
CA GLY A 78 7.12 15.15 28.82
C GLY A 78 7.07 14.09 27.73
N TYR A 79 5.92 13.96 27.08
CA TYR A 79 5.75 13.10 25.93
C TYR A 79 5.35 13.90 24.71
N VAL A 80 5.83 13.46 23.56
CA VAL A 80 5.43 14.02 22.27
C VAL A 80 4.09 13.43 21.89
N VAL A 81 3.12 14.29 21.63
CA VAL A 81 1.80 13.90 21.12
C VAL A 81 1.59 14.50 19.74
N ALA A 82 0.85 13.83 18.89
CA ALA A 82 0.54 14.34 17.57
C ALA A 82 -0.28 15.64 17.70
N ARG A 83 0.11 16.68 16.97
CA ARG A 83 -0.58 17.97 16.94
C ARG A 83 -2.01 17.85 16.39
N ARG A 84 -2.21 16.98 15.40
CA ARG A 84 -3.52 16.67 14.81
C ARG A 84 -3.71 15.17 14.83
N ARG A 85 -4.90 14.75 15.20
CA ARG A 85 -5.34 13.36 15.11
C ARG A 85 -6.81 13.39 14.73
N ALA A 86 -7.17 12.63 13.69
CA ALA A 86 -8.56 12.49 13.29
C ALA A 86 -8.89 11.03 13.05
N THR A 87 -10.07 10.63 13.48
CA THR A 87 -10.67 9.36 13.06
C THR A 87 -11.59 9.65 11.87
N VAL A 88 -11.26 9.09 10.74
CA VAL A 88 -12.00 9.24 9.50
C VAL A 88 -12.98 8.08 9.40
N SER A 89 -14.27 8.38 9.34
CA SER A 89 -15.36 7.41 9.13
C SER A 89 -16.11 7.72 7.84
N SER A 90 -16.94 6.79 7.38
CA SER A 90 -17.85 7.04 6.27
C SER A 90 -18.92 8.06 6.67
N LYS A 91 -19.37 8.90 5.74
CA LYS A 91 -20.54 9.77 5.89
C LYS A 91 -21.85 9.03 5.64
N VAL A 92 -21.78 7.91 4.92
CA VAL A 92 -22.91 7.09 4.50
C VAL A 92 -22.68 5.64 4.90
N THR A 93 -23.78 4.91 5.10
CA THR A 93 -23.68 3.46 5.34
C THR A 93 -23.45 2.73 4.01
N GLY A 94 -22.46 1.85 4.00
CA GLY A 94 -22.15 1.07 2.81
C GLY A 94 -21.17 -0.06 3.08
N LYS A 95 -21.09 -0.99 2.13
CA LYS A 95 -20.11 -2.09 2.14
C LYS A 95 -18.78 -1.58 1.60
N VAL A 96 -17.70 -1.86 2.31
CA VAL A 96 -16.35 -1.56 1.86
C VAL A 96 -15.97 -2.47 0.70
N MET A 97 -15.71 -1.91 -0.47
CA MET A 97 -15.24 -2.67 -1.64
C MET A 97 -13.72 -2.82 -1.64
N LYS A 98 -13.02 -1.72 -1.41
CA LYS A 98 -11.55 -1.68 -1.44
C LYS A 98 -11.03 -0.75 -0.35
N VAL A 99 -9.88 -1.13 0.21
CA VAL A 99 -9.07 -0.28 1.10
C VAL A 99 -7.70 -0.13 0.43
N PHE A 100 -7.20 1.11 0.35
CA PHE A 100 -5.98 1.47 -0.39
C PHE A 100 -4.81 1.82 0.53
N ILE A 101 -5.01 1.70 1.84
CA ILE A 101 -4.03 2.09 2.85
C ILE A 101 -3.75 0.95 3.82
N GLU A 102 -2.56 1.02 4.42
CA GLU A 102 -2.12 0.14 5.50
C GLU A 102 -1.65 0.97 6.69
N GLU A 103 -1.60 0.35 7.88
CA GLU A 103 -1.07 0.98 9.10
C GLU A 103 0.40 1.33 8.91
N GLY A 104 0.79 2.52 9.34
CA GLY A 104 2.13 3.08 9.12
C GLY A 104 2.33 3.76 7.77
N MET A 105 1.37 3.70 6.85
CA MET A 105 1.49 4.35 5.54
C MET A 105 1.28 5.87 5.66
N TYR A 106 2.12 6.63 4.95
CA TYR A 106 1.91 8.08 4.78
C TYR A 106 0.84 8.34 3.72
N VAL A 107 -0.08 9.24 4.01
CA VAL A 107 -1.16 9.67 3.11
C VAL A 107 -1.17 11.18 2.95
N GLU A 108 -1.56 11.64 1.77
CA GLU A 108 -1.74 13.06 1.46
C GLU A 108 -3.18 13.51 1.70
N GLU A 109 -3.38 14.81 1.93
CA GLU A 109 -4.72 15.39 2.02
C GLU A 109 -5.52 15.14 0.73
N GLY A 110 -6.75 14.64 0.87
CA GLY A 110 -7.61 14.28 -0.26
C GLY A 110 -7.29 12.92 -0.89
N GLN A 111 -6.28 12.18 -0.42
CA GLN A 111 -5.98 10.84 -0.92
C GLN A 111 -7.11 9.87 -0.58
N LEU A 112 -7.45 8.98 -1.53
CA LEU A 112 -8.46 7.94 -1.35
C LEU A 112 -7.95 6.86 -0.39
N LEU A 113 -8.65 6.72 0.75
CA LEU A 113 -8.34 5.72 1.77
C LEU A 113 -9.10 4.42 1.55
N ALA A 114 -10.40 4.53 1.27
CA ALA A 114 -11.26 3.40 0.98
C ALA A 114 -12.41 3.80 0.05
N GLN A 115 -12.97 2.82 -0.63
CA GLN A 115 -14.13 2.96 -1.50
C GLN A 115 -15.24 2.02 -1.06
N LEU A 116 -16.43 2.57 -0.89
CA LEU A 116 -17.65 1.84 -0.66
C LEU A 116 -18.26 1.36 -1.97
N ASP A 117 -19.23 0.43 -1.88
CA ASP A 117 -20.04 -0.01 -3.01
C ASP A 117 -20.98 1.12 -3.45
N ASP A 118 -20.65 1.75 -4.55
CA ASP A 118 -21.36 2.89 -5.14
C ASP A 118 -22.24 2.50 -6.33
N SER A 119 -22.33 1.20 -6.65
CA SER A 119 -22.99 0.70 -7.86
C SER A 119 -24.42 1.20 -8.02
N THR A 120 -25.24 1.14 -6.97
CA THR A 120 -26.61 1.61 -6.96
C THR A 120 -26.68 3.14 -7.07
N MET A 121 -25.82 3.86 -6.33
CA MET A 121 -25.77 5.32 -6.33
C MET A 121 -25.32 5.88 -7.68
N GLN A 122 -24.40 5.17 -8.34
CA GLN A 122 -23.95 5.51 -9.69
C GLN A 122 -25.08 5.32 -10.71
N ALA A 123 -25.87 4.25 -10.58
CA ALA A 123 -27.06 4.04 -11.44
C ALA A 123 -28.10 5.15 -11.24
N ASP A 124 -28.36 5.54 -9.99
CA ASP A 124 -29.26 6.66 -9.66
C ASP A 124 -28.76 7.99 -10.19
N LEU A 125 -27.45 8.25 -10.12
CA LEU A 125 -26.84 9.44 -10.71
C LEU A 125 -27.02 9.46 -12.23
N ASN A 126 -26.77 8.35 -12.93
CA ASN A 126 -26.92 8.23 -14.37
C ASN A 126 -28.37 8.47 -14.78
N TYR A 127 -29.33 7.94 -14.02
CA TYR A 127 -30.75 8.20 -14.25
C TYR A 127 -31.10 9.68 -14.09
N SER A 128 -30.67 10.31 -12.98
CA SER A 128 -30.86 11.76 -12.74
C SER A 128 -30.19 12.61 -13.82
N GLN A 129 -29.01 12.21 -14.30
CA GLN A 129 -28.34 12.90 -15.41
C GLN A 129 -29.16 12.85 -16.69
N SER A 130 -29.76 11.71 -17.04
CA SER A 130 -30.58 11.54 -18.20
C SER A 130 -31.85 12.43 -18.15
N GLN A 131 -32.46 12.57 -16.97
CA GLN A 131 -33.59 13.47 -16.77
C GLN A 131 -33.21 14.95 -16.92
N LEU A 132 -32.04 15.32 -16.35
CA LEU A 132 -31.52 16.68 -16.51
C LEU A 132 -31.22 17.01 -17.97
N ASP A 133 -30.63 16.09 -18.73
CA ASP A 133 -30.31 16.28 -20.12
C ASP A 133 -31.60 16.44 -20.98
N GLU A 134 -32.67 15.71 -20.64
CA GLU A 134 -33.98 15.93 -21.30
C GLU A 134 -34.55 17.31 -20.96
N ALA A 135 -34.54 17.70 -19.69
CA ALA A 135 -35.01 19.03 -19.29
C ALA A 135 -34.23 20.18 -19.98
N ARG A 136 -32.90 20.01 -20.11
CA ARG A 136 -32.05 20.96 -20.86
C ARG A 136 -32.43 21.04 -22.32
N ARG A 137 -32.74 19.92 -22.99
CA ARG A 137 -33.21 19.91 -24.38
C ARG A 137 -34.55 20.62 -24.52
N ILE A 138 -35.48 20.38 -23.58
CA ILE A 138 -36.79 21.05 -23.55
C ILE A 138 -36.60 22.54 -23.34
N PHE A 139 -35.81 22.97 -22.36
CA PHE A 139 -35.54 24.38 -22.10
C PHE A 139 -34.94 25.10 -23.34
N ASN A 140 -33.90 24.51 -23.94
CA ASN A 140 -33.25 25.07 -25.11
C ASN A 140 -34.23 25.21 -26.30
N ARG A 141 -35.01 24.16 -26.60
CA ARG A 141 -36.02 24.18 -27.65
C ARG A 141 -37.09 25.21 -27.38
N THR A 142 -37.61 25.29 -26.14
CA THR A 142 -38.60 26.30 -25.77
C THR A 142 -38.02 27.71 -25.85
N GLY A 143 -36.74 27.89 -25.52
CA GLY A 143 -36.04 29.16 -25.66
C GLY A 143 -35.88 29.62 -27.10
N GLU A 144 -35.63 28.71 -28.03
CA GLU A 144 -35.59 29.00 -29.47
C GLU A 144 -36.96 29.40 -29.98
N LEU A 145 -37.99 28.62 -29.62
CA LEU A 145 -39.38 28.96 -30.01
C LEU A 145 -39.86 30.29 -29.42
N ALA A 146 -39.44 30.63 -28.20
CA ALA A 146 -39.78 31.92 -27.59
C ALA A 146 -39.10 33.11 -28.31
N LYS A 147 -37.90 32.95 -28.85
CA LYS A 147 -37.22 33.96 -29.68
C LYS A 147 -37.98 34.23 -30.99
N GLU A 148 -38.64 33.21 -31.52
CA GLU A 148 -39.46 33.28 -32.71
C GLU A 148 -40.93 33.68 -32.42
N GLU A 149 -41.23 34.06 -31.17
CA GLU A 149 -42.58 34.38 -30.67
C GLU A 149 -43.58 33.21 -30.74
N LEU A 150 -43.09 31.98 -30.90
CA LEU A 150 -43.91 30.77 -31.03
C LEU A 150 -44.17 30.07 -29.67
N ALA A 151 -43.52 30.52 -28.61
CA ALA A 151 -43.73 30.03 -27.23
C ALA A 151 -43.95 31.20 -26.28
N SER A 152 -44.78 30.99 -25.26
CA SER A 152 -45.02 32.02 -24.24
C SER A 152 -43.87 32.14 -23.26
N GLN A 153 -43.67 33.32 -22.67
CA GLN A 153 -42.69 33.53 -21.61
C GLN A 153 -42.94 32.60 -20.41
N ALA A 154 -44.23 32.39 -20.08
CA ALA A 154 -44.58 31.45 -18.97
C ALA A 154 -44.13 30.02 -19.24
N SER A 155 -44.17 29.55 -20.54
CA SER A 155 -43.69 28.21 -20.86
C SER A 155 -42.17 28.11 -20.80
N LEU A 156 -41.44 29.18 -21.16
CA LEU A 156 -40.00 29.27 -21.04
C LEU A 156 -39.59 29.27 -19.56
N ASP A 157 -40.27 30.04 -18.73
CA ASP A 157 -40.00 30.11 -17.30
C ASP A 157 -40.29 28.77 -16.60
N ALA A 158 -41.36 28.07 -16.99
CA ALA A 158 -41.65 26.73 -16.52
C ALA A 158 -40.56 25.70 -16.90
N ALA A 159 -40.09 25.74 -18.15
CA ALA A 159 -39.04 24.86 -18.64
C ALA A 159 -37.71 25.14 -17.92
N ARG A 160 -37.40 26.41 -17.64
CA ARG A 160 -36.24 26.82 -16.85
C ARG A 160 -36.31 26.29 -15.44
N ALA A 161 -37.42 26.51 -14.74
CA ALA A 161 -37.61 26.03 -13.37
C ALA A 161 -37.50 24.51 -13.25
N ALA A 162 -38.02 23.77 -14.23
CA ALA A 162 -37.90 22.32 -14.30
C ALA A 162 -36.44 21.88 -14.48
N MET A 163 -35.69 22.52 -15.38
CA MET A 163 -34.28 22.24 -15.59
C MET A 163 -33.43 22.52 -14.32
N GLU A 164 -33.62 23.71 -13.70
CA GLU A 164 -32.92 24.11 -12.50
C GLU A 164 -33.21 23.16 -11.32
N GLY A 165 -34.47 22.72 -11.18
CA GLY A 165 -34.83 21.72 -10.15
C GLY A 165 -34.15 20.38 -10.36
N LEU A 166 -34.04 19.87 -11.58
CA LEU A 166 -33.35 18.63 -11.89
C LEU A 166 -31.82 18.79 -11.80
N GLU A 167 -31.29 19.98 -12.08
CA GLU A 167 -29.88 20.28 -11.89
C GLU A 167 -29.48 20.21 -10.40
N ALA A 168 -30.30 20.79 -9.53
CA ALA A 168 -30.12 20.70 -8.08
C ALA A 168 -30.21 19.25 -7.59
N LEU A 169 -31.20 18.48 -8.08
CA LEU A 169 -31.31 17.05 -7.73
C LEU A 169 -30.10 16.25 -8.20
N ASN A 170 -29.60 16.48 -9.41
CA ASN A 170 -28.41 15.82 -9.94
C ASN A 170 -27.18 16.16 -9.10
N ALA A 171 -27.03 17.42 -8.66
CA ALA A 171 -25.95 17.82 -7.77
C ALA A 171 -25.96 17.05 -6.43
N VAL A 172 -27.15 16.84 -5.85
CA VAL A 172 -27.30 16.00 -4.64
C VAL A 172 -26.88 14.57 -4.91
N ARG A 173 -27.34 13.95 -6.00
CA ARG A 173 -26.95 12.57 -6.38
C ARG A 173 -25.44 12.44 -6.59
N LYS A 174 -24.83 13.41 -7.26
CA LYS A 174 -23.38 13.47 -7.46
C LYS A 174 -22.62 13.56 -6.14
N GLN A 175 -23.13 14.31 -5.16
CA GLN A 175 -22.51 14.40 -3.85
C GLN A 175 -22.62 13.07 -3.09
N VAL A 176 -23.73 12.36 -3.16
CA VAL A 176 -23.89 11.04 -2.54
C VAL A 176 -22.85 10.05 -3.09
N VAL A 177 -22.62 10.02 -4.42
CA VAL A 177 -21.58 9.17 -5.03
C VAL A 177 -20.19 9.57 -4.54
N LYS A 178 -19.90 10.85 -4.38
CA LYS A 178 -18.63 11.30 -3.80
C LYS A 178 -18.45 10.85 -2.34
N ASP A 179 -19.51 10.86 -1.57
CA ASP A 179 -19.48 10.48 -0.15
C ASP A 179 -19.29 8.97 0.04
N MET A 180 -19.36 8.14 -1.05
CA MET A 180 -18.94 6.74 -1.08
C MET A 180 -17.42 6.56 -1.09
N GLN A 181 -16.67 7.62 -1.33
CA GLN A 181 -15.21 7.66 -1.27
C GLN A 181 -14.77 8.25 0.06
N ILE A 182 -13.96 7.52 0.77
CA ILE A 182 -13.39 7.96 2.06
C ILE A 182 -12.02 8.55 1.77
N LEU A 183 -11.90 9.87 1.98
CA LEU A 183 -10.68 10.63 1.70
C LEU A 183 -9.98 11.06 2.99
N ALA A 184 -8.66 11.23 2.92
CA ALA A 184 -7.87 11.77 4.02
C ALA A 184 -8.18 13.25 4.25
N PRO A 185 -8.48 13.69 5.49
CA PRO A 185 -8.79 15.09 5.79
C PRO A 185 -7.56 15.99 5.86
N PHE A 186 -6.37 15.43 6.01
CA PHE A 186 -5.07 16.10 6.01
C PHE A 186 -3.95 15.07 5.76
N SER A 187 -2.77 15.56 5.40
CA SER A 187 -1.59 14.71 5.21
C SER A 187 -1.04 14.23 6.54
N GLY A 188 -0.69 12.94 6.63
CA GLY A 188 -0.19 12.33 7.86
C GLY A 188 0.05 10.84 7.72
N VAL A 189 0.34 10.18 8.85
CA VAL A 189 0.56 8.73 8.90
C VAL A 189 -0.68 8.03 9.43
N VAL A 190 -1.10 6.95 8.78
CA VAL A 190 -2.21 6.10 9.23
C VAL A 190 -1.76 5.31 10.45
N VAL A 191 -2.37 5.55 11.60
CA VAL A 191 -2.02 4.87 12.85
C VAL A 191 -2.80 3.57 13.02
N TYR A 192 -4.07 3.58 12.60
CA TYR A 192 -4.97 2.46 12.82
C TYR A 192 -5.96 2.31 11.67
N LYS A 193 -6.18 1.08 11.24
CA LYS A 193 -7.11 0.69 10.17
C LYS A 193 -8.10 -0.34 10.71
N ALA A 194 -9.30 0.11 11.11
CA ALA A 194 -10.35 -0.78 11.56
C ALA A 194 -11.13 -1.43 10.40
N ALA A 195 -11.38 -0.68 9.31
CA ALA A 195 -12.23 -1.15 8.22
C ALA A 195 -11.51 -2.13 7.28
N GLN A 196 -12.19 -3.21 6.93
CA GLN A 196 -11.70 -4.23 6.01
C GLN A 196 -12.63 -4.39 4.78
N PRO A 197 -12.08 -4.84 3.63
CA PRO A 197 -12.90 -5.14 2.47
C PRO A 197 -13.97 -6.18 2.79
N GLY A 198 -15.21 -5.91 2.37
CA GLY A 198 -16.38 -6.75 2.65
C GLY A 198 -17.17 -6.36 3.89
N GLU A 199 -16.66 -5.51 4.75
CA GLU A 199 -17.33 -5.05 5.96
C GLU A 199 -18.36 -3.96 5.68
N MET A 200 -19.43 -3.91 6.48
CA MET A 200 -20.41 -2.81 6.46
C MET A 200 -19.97 -1.74 7.44
N ILE A 201 -19.79 -0.52 6.96
CA ILE A 201 -19.49 0.63 7.82
C ILE A 201 -20.61 1.65 7.77
N SER A 202 -20.78 2.36 8.88
CA SER A 202 -21.78 3.43 9.00
C SER A 202 -21.23 4.61 9.81
N PRO A 203 -21.81 5.81 9.69
CA PRO A 203 -21.39 6.99 10.46
C PRO A 203 -21.45 6.79 11.97
N VAL A 204 -22.31 5.88 12.45
CA VAL A 204 -22.58 5.62 13.86
C VAL A 204 -21.73 4.49 14.45
N SER A 205 -21.11 3.65 13.61
CA SER A 205 -20.26 2.57 14.11
C SER A 205 -18.93 3.14 14.63
N ALA A 206 -18.82 3.25 15.94
CA ALA A 206 -17.64 3.78 16.64
C ALA A 206 -16.36 2.93 16.46
N GLY A 207 -16.40 1.85 15.68
CA GLY A 207 -15.27 0.93 15.44
C GLY A 207 -14.81 0.84 14.00
N GLY A 208 -15.57 1.34 13.03
CA GLY A 208 -15.23 1.22 11.59
C GLY A 208 -14.67 2.53 11.03
N GLY A 209 -13.41 2.83 11.27
CA GLY A 209 -12.79 4.04 10.77
C GLY A 209 -11.27 3.92 10.60
N PHE A 210 -10.69 4.96 10.03
CA PHE A 210 -9.24 5.12 9.89
C PHE A 210 -8.78 6.26 10.78
N THR A 211 -7.70 6.08 11.54
CA THR A 211 -7.12 7.15 12.34
C THR A 211 -5.78 7.55 11.73
N ASN A 212 -5.63 8.83 11.38
CA ASN A 212 -4.37 9.42 10.95
C ASN A 212 -3.93 10.56 11.88
N THR A 213 -2.63 10.79 11.92
CA THR A 213 -1.97 11.81 12.74
C THR A 213 -0.98 12.60 11.91
#